data_f4c6478cefaa695c9f807c957deb7db7
#
_entry.id   f4c6478cefaa695c9f807c957deb7db7
#
_cell.length_a   1.000
_cell.length_b   1.000
_cell.length_c   1.000
_cell.angle_alpha   90.00
_cell.angle_beta   90.00
_cell.angle_gamma   90.00
#
_symmetry.space_group_name_H-M   'P 1'
#
loop_
_entity.id
_entity.type
_entity.pdbx_description
1 polymer ?
#
loop_
_entity_poly.entity_id
_entity_poly.type
_entity_poly.pdbx_seq_one_letter_code
_entity_poly.pdbx_strand_id
1 'polypeptide(L)'
;LSTNLINFERADVYSSELRISEYELNTYMNEICNSFRSYANIKHIDFTYKSDFNYLNVWFDKDKMDSILKNLISNALKYTPENGIVSVSISETKDSWKLEVKDTGIGIPANEQNKLLKMHFRGTNAINAKITGSGIGLKLVDKLVHLHSGKINIESVEQQGTTITVVFPKGNKHFRHSNLIDPEKTGRQEAVLDAPVISEAAEKAND
;
A
#
# COMPACT_ATOMS: atom_id res chain seq x y z
N LEU A 1 -0.87 -14.00 -20.46
CA LEU A 1 -0.21 -12.68 -20.40
C LEU A 1 -0.39 -12.00 -19.03
N SER A 2 -1.55 -12.15 -18.38
CA SER A 2 -1.84 -11.48 -17.07
C SER A 2 -1.02 -12.01 -15.90
N THR A 3 -0.68 -13.30 -15.87
CA THR A 3 0.01 -13.94 -14.74
C THR A 3 1.49 -13.53 -14.66
N ASN A 4 2.14 -13.29 -15.80
CA ASN A 4 3.56 -12.90 -15.85
C ASN A 4 3.75 -11.42 -15.43
N LEU A 5 2.81 -10.54 -15.76
CA LEU A 5 2.85 -9.13 -15.32
C LEU A 5 2.69 -9.01 -13.81
N ILE A 6 1.76 -9.75 -13.22
CA ILE A 6 1.53 -9.82 -11.77
C ILE A 6 2.78 -10.37 -11.02
N ASN A 7 3.52 -11.28 -11.64
CA ASN A 7 4.75 -11.83 -11.05
C ASN A 7 5.93 -10.86 -11.18
N PHE A 8 5.98 -10.03 -12.21
CA PHE A 8 7.02 -9.01 -12.40
C PHE A 8 6.84 -7.84 -11.42
N GLU A 9 5.62 -7.31 -11.28
CA GLU A 9 5.29 -6.28 -10.28
C GLU A 9 5.56 -6.78 -8.83
N ARG A 10 5.32 -8.08 -8.56
CA ARG A 10 5.66 -8.69 -7.29
C ARG A 10 7.16 -8.79 -7.06
N ALA A 11 7.98 -9.07 -8.08
CA ALA A 11 9.43 -9.20 -7.94
C ALA A 11 10.07 -7.87 -7.49
N ASP A 12 9.67 -6.73 -8.04
CA ASP A 12 10.16 -5.40 -7.65
C ASP A 12 9.72 -5.01 -6.23
N VAL A 13 8.49 -5.33 -5.86
CA VAL A 13 8.00 -5.10 -4.50
C VAL A 13 8.77 -5.96 -3.48
N TYR A 14 9.24 -7.17 -3.86
CA TYR A 14 10.04 -8.05 -3.01
C TYR A 14 11.53 -7.69 -2.98
N SER A 15 12.02 -6.81 -3.87
CA SER A 15 13.40 -6.35 -3.80
C SER A 15 13.67 -5.65 -2.46
N SER A 16 14.88 -5.79 -1.93
CA SER A 16 15.30 -5.08 -0.71
C SER A 16 15.78 -3.66 -0.98
N GLU A 17 15.91 -3.27 -2.25
CA GLU A 17 16.26 -1.91 -2.65
C GLU A 17 15.05 -1.00 -2.54
N LEU A 18 15.26 0.18 -1.95
CA LEU A 18 14.26 1.23 -1.82
C LEU A 18 14.55 2.36 -2.81
N ARG A 19 13.50 2.94 -3.37
CA ARG A 19 13.55 4.14 -4.21
C ARG A 19 12.80 5.25 -3.49
N ILE A 20 13.52 5.98 -2.63
CA ILE A 20 12.94 6.93 -1.69
C ILE A 20 12.82 8.32 -2.31
N SER A 21 11.63 8.89 -2.25
CA SER A 21 11.33 10.28 -2.61
C SER A 21 10.45 10.94 -1.54
N GLU A 22 10.37 12.26 -1.60
CA GLU A 22 9.51 13.05 -0.73
C GLU A 22 8.11 13.18 -1.31
N TYR A 23 7.09 13.01 -0.46
CA TYR A 23 5.68 13.11 -0.83
C TYR A 23 4.89 13.89 0.20
N GLU A 24 3.91 14.66 -0.24
CA GLU A 24 2.91 15.26 0.65
C GLU A 24 1.89 14.17 1.05
N LEU A 25 1.93 13.80 2.33
CA LEU A 25 1.26 12.61 2.83
C LEU A 25 -0.26 12.68 2.74
N ASN A 26 -0.87 13.84 3.04
CA ASN A 26 -2.33 13.93 3.07
C ASN A 26 -2.93 13.83 1.67
N THR A 27 -2.33 14.48 0.67
CA THR A 27 -2.72 14.35 -0.75
C THR A 27 -2.59 12.91 -1.21
N TYR A 28 -1.42 12.28 -0.95
CA TYR A 28 -1.15 10.91 -1.35
C TYR A 28 -2.16 9.92 -0.73
N MET A 29 -2.42 10.03 0.57
CA MET A 29 -3.38 9.17 1.26
C MET A 29 -4.81 9.36 0.75
N ASN A 30 -5.19 10.61 0.46
CA ASN A 30 -6.52 10.92 -0.05
C ASN A 30 -6.74 10.30 -1.45
N GLU A 31 -5.75 10.36 -2.33
CA GLU A 31 -5.80 9.69 -3.65
C GLU A 31 -6.00 8.17 -3.51
N ILE A 32 -5.20 7.53 -2.67
CA ILE A 32 -5.32 6.09 -2.43
C ILE A 32 -6.69 5.73 -1.83
N CYS A 33 -7.13 6.42 -0.79
CA CYS A 33 -8.43 6.15 -0.16
C CYS A 33 -9.60 6.36 -1.13
N ASN A 34 -9.53 7.39 -1.98
CA ASN A 34 -10.56 7.64 -3.01
C ASN A 34 -10.69 6.47 -4.00
N SER A 35 -9.60 5.78 -4.33
CA SER A 35 -9.64 4.62 -5.22
C SER A 35 -10.44 3.44 -4.66
N PHE A 36 -10.64 3.36 -3.34
CA PHE A 36 -11.42 2.30 -2.68
C PHE A 36 -12.89 2.64 -2.44
N ARG A 37 -13.31 3.91 -2.60
CA ARG A 37 -14.71 4.34 -2.29
C ARG A 37 -15.75 3.59 -3.10
N SER A 38 -15.52 3.38 -4.40
CA SER A 38 -16.46 2.63 -5.25
C SER A 38 -16.65 1.19 -4.77
N TYR A 39 -15.56 0.53 -4.38
CA TYR A 39 -15.63 -0.83 -3.86
C TYR A 39 -16.34 -0.89 -2.50
N ALA A 40 -16.07 0.05 -1.60
CA ALA A 40 -16.75 0.17 -0.32
C ALA A 40 -18.26 0.40 -0.50
N ASN A 41 -18.64 1.28 -1.42
CA ASN A 41 -20.05 1.56 -1.74
C ASN A 41 -20.78 0.30 -2.27
N ILE A 42 -20.16 -0.45 -3.19
CA ILE A 42 -20.74 -1.71 -3.72
C ILE A 42 -20.97 -2.73 -2.57
N LYS A 43 -20.11 -2.74 -1.57
CA LYS A 43 -20.22 -3.61 -0.39
C LYS A 43 -21.10 -3.03 0.72
N HIS A 44 -21.67 -1.85 0.53
CA HIS A 44 -22.41 -1.11 1.57
C HIS A 44 -21.63 -0.92 2.87
N ILE A 45 -20.30 -0.65 2.76
CA ILE A 45 -19.42 -0.38 3.91
C ILE A 45 -19.26 1.13 4.05
N ASP A 46 -19.41 1.65 5.27
CA ASP A 46 -19.06 3.03 5.61
C ASP A 46 -17.53 3.18 5.64
N PHE A 47 -16.98 3.82 4.61
CA PHE A 47 -15.54 3.98 4.44
C PHE A 47 -15.12 5.44 4.61
N THR A 48 -14.30 5.71 5.62
CA THR A 48 -13.85 7.06 5.98
C THR A 48 -12.33 7.19 5.97
N TYR A 49 -11.84 8.39 5.60
CA TYR A 49 -10.46 8.79 5.75
C TYR A 49 -10.38 10.08 6.57
N LYS A 50 -9.43 10.15 7.51
CA LYS A 50 -9.18 11.31 8.37
C LYS A 50 -7.68 11.57 8.55
N SER A 51 -7.32 12.86 8.59
CA SER A 51 -5.97 13.32 8.92
C SER A 51 -6.05 14.29 10.11
N ASP A 52 -5.12 14.23 11.04
CA ASP A 52 -5.02 15.19 12.15
C ASP A 52 -4.15 16.43 11.80
N PHE A 53 -3.63 16.48 10.57
CA PHE A 53 -2.87 17.61 10.03
C PHE A 53 -3.32 17.93 8.59
N ASN A 54 -3.06 19.16 8.16
CA ASN A 54 -3.40 19.60 6.80
C ASN A 54 -2.29 19.29 5.79
N TYR A 55 -1.03 19.32 6.23
CA TYR A 55 0.14 19.20 5.37
C TYR A 55 1.31 18.55 6.11
N LEU A 56 1.90 17.50 5.53
CA LEU A 56 3.09 16.83 6.06
C LEU A 56 3.89 16.19 4.93
N ASN A 57 5.13 16.63 4.73
CA ASN A 57 6.07 15.94 3.83
C ASN A 57 6.75 14.78 4.55
N VAL A 58 6.76 13.62 3.89
CA VAL A 58 7.39 12.40 4.36
C VAL A 58 8.15 11.71 3.23
N TRP A 59 9.10 10.85 3.59
CA TRP A 59 9.98 10.15 2.65
C TRP A 59 9.65 8.67 2.64
N PHE A 60 9.36 8.11 1.46
CA PHE A 60 9.12 6.68 1.28
C PHE A 60 9.30 6.23 -0.17
N ASP A 61 9.33 4.91 -0.39
CA ASP A 61 9.21 4.29 -1.70
C ASP A 61 7.73 4.17 -2.07
N LYS A 62 7.33 4.87 -3.14
CA LYS A 62 5.92 4.96 -3.55
C LYS A 62 5.30 3.60 -3.86
N ASP A 63 5.98 2.75 -4.63
CA ASP A 63 5.44 1.47 -5.07
C ASP A 63 5.26 0.51 -3.89
N LYS A 64 6.19 0.55 -2.95
CA LYS A 64 6.12 -0.24 -1.73
C LYS A 64 5.06 0.29 -0.76
N MET A 65 4.92 1.61 -0.65
CA MET A 65 3.86 2.24 0.15
C MET A 65 2.47 1.97 -0.44
N ASP A 66 2.31 2.06 -1.76
CA ASP A 66 1.10 1.64 -2.47
C ASP A 66 0.72 0.19 -2.14
N SER A 67 1.72 -0.71 -2.11
CA SER A 67 1.51 -2.11 -1.75
C SER A 67 1.08 -2.29 -0.30
N ILE A 68 1.68 -1.56 0.65
CA ILE A 68 1.26 -1.55 2.07
C ILE A 68 -0.21 -1.13 2.17
N LEU A 69 -0.56 0.04 1.63
CA LEU A 69 -1.89 0.62 1.75
C LEU A 69 -2.96 -0.24 1.06
N LYS A 70 -2.69 -0.70 -0.17
CA LYS A 70 -3.60 -1.59 -0.90
C LYS A 70 -3.88 -2.89 -0.14
N ASN A 71 -2.86 -3.50 0.48
CA ASN A 71 -3.05 -4.70 1.29
C ASN A 71 -3.88 -4.41 2.55
N LEU A 72 -3.57 -3.36 3.29
CA LEU A 72 -4.27 -3.02 4.54
C LEU A 72 -5.73 -2.65 4.27
N ILE A 73 -6.00 -1.73 3.34
CA ILE A 73 -7.35 -1.24 3.06
C ILE A 73 -8.20 -2.35 2.41
N SER A 74 -7.64 -3.09 1.44
CA SER A 74 -8.39 -4.19 0.81
C SER A 74 -8.71 -5.31 1.80
N ASN A 75 -7.82 -5.62 2.75
CA ASN A 75 -8.12 -6.56 3.82
C ASN A 75 -9.24 -6.06 4.73
N ALA A 76 -9.18 -4.82 5.20
CA ALA A 76 -10.24 -4.22 6.01
C ALA A 76 -11.60 -4.32 5.32
N LEU A 77 -11.71 -3.84 4.06
CA LEU A 77 -12.94 -3.91 3.28
C LEU A 77 -13.41 -5.35 3.00
N LYS A 78 -12.47 -6.28 2.83
CA LYS A 78 -12.76 -7.68 2.52
C LYS A 78 -13.33 -8.43 3.72
N TYR A 79 -12.78 -8.20 4.91
CA TYR A 79 -13.17 -8.90 6.13
C TYR A 79 -14.29 -8.21 6.91
N THR A 80 -14.71 -7.02 6.48
CA THR A 80 -15.88 -6.32 7.02
C THR A 80 -17.14 -6.79 6.30
N PRO A 81 -18.17 -7.20 7.03
CA PRO A 81 -19.48 -7.53 6.44
C PRO A 81 -20.18 -6.27 5.92
N GLU A 82 -21.26 -6.49 5.18
CA GLU A 82 -22.16 -5.44 4.73
C GLU A 82 -22.67 -4.61 5.90
N ASN A 83 -22.82 -3.30 5.71
CA ASN A 83 -23.17 -2.30 6.72
C ASN A 83 -22.13 -2.12 7.86
N GLY A 84 -20.94 -2.67 7.70
CA GLY A 84 -19.83 -2.42 8.62
C GLY A 84 -19.11 -1.10 8.32
N ILE A 85 -18.08 -0.82 9.13
CA ILE A 85 -17.32 0.43 9.08
C ILE A 85 -15.85 0.11 8.86
N VAL A 86 -15.21 0.86 7.95
CA VAL A 86 -13.76 0.87 7.77
C VAL A 86 -13.27 2.31 7.83
N SER A 87 -12.32 2.58 8.70
CA SER A 87 -11.70 3.90 8.83
C SER A 87 -10.19 3.81 8.61
N VAL A 88 -9.69 4.76 7.83
CA VAL A 88 -8.26 5.00 7.64
C VAL A 88 -7.95 6.34 8.27
N SER A 89 -6.93 6.41 9.09
CA SER A 89 -6.50 7.68 9.69
C SER A 89 -4.99 7.82 9.69
N ILE A 90 -4.52 9.04 9.54
CA ILE A 90 -3.12 9.42 9.70
C ILE A 90 -3.00 10.46 10.78
N SER A 91 -1.95 10.32 11.58
CA SER A 91 -1.60 11.26 12.64
C SER A 91 -0.09 11.42 12.74
N GLU A 92 0.37 12.49 13.39
CA GLU A 92 1.79 12.74 13.53
C GLU A 92 2.22 12.95 14.98
N THR A 93 3.49 12.65 15.23
CA THR A 93 4.22 13.06 16.43
C THR A 93 5.42 13.91 16.00
N LYS A 94 6.26 14.34 16.96
CA LYS A 94 7.48 15.08 16.67
C LYS A 94 8.38 14.33 15.67
N ASP A 95 8.60 13.03 15.85
CA ASP A 95 9.63 12.26 15.15
C ASP A 95 9.07 11.17 14.22
N SER A 96 7.75 10.97 14.22
CA SER A 96 7.11 9.91 13.43
C SER A 96 5.74 10.34 12.92
N TRP A 97 5.22 9.57 11.97
CA TRP A 97 3.83 9.60 11.58
C TRP A 97 3.23 8.19 11.68
N LYS A 98 1.95 8.14 11.93
CA LYS A 98 1.19 6.92 12.16
C LYS A 98 0.09 6.79 11.11
N LEU A 99 -0.01 5.61 10.53
CA LEU A 99 -1.16 5.14 9.76
C LEU A 99 -1.96 4.17 10.62
N GLU A 100 -3.26 4.32 10.68
CA GLU A 100 -4.17 3.40 11.33
C GLU A 100 -5.27 2.99 10.35
N VAL A 101 -5.47 1.69 10.18
CA VAL A 101 -6.59 1.10 9.44
C VAL A 101 -7.40 0.27 10.41
N LYS A 102 -8.64 0.68 10.64
CA LYS A 102 -9.56 0.04 11.58
C LYS A 102 -10.81 -0.43 10.87
N ASP A 103 -11.25 -1.63 11.17
CA ASP A 103 -12.47 -2.23 10.66
C ASP A 103 -13.35 -2.81 11.77
N THR A 104 -14.64 -2.95 11.48
CA THR A 104 -15.61 -3.64 12.33
C THR A 104 -15.95 -5.03 11.77
N GLY A 105 -14.94 -5.70 11.24
CA GLY A 105 -15.06 -6.99 10.58
C GLY A 105 -15.13 -8.18 11.52
N ILE A 106 -14.90 -9.36 10.95
CA ILE A 106 -14.97 -10.63 11.70
C ILE A 106 -13.90 -10.77 12.79
N GLY A 107 -12.91 -9.85 12.83
CA GLY A 107 -11.79 -9.92 13.75
C GLY A 107 -10.95 -11.19 13.58
N ILE A 108 -10.06 -11.44 14.54
CA ILE A 108 -9.11 -12.55 14.51
C ILE A 108 -9.08 -13.22 15.88
N PRO A 109 -9.24 -14.55 15.94
CA PRO A 109 -9.16 -15.30 17.19
C PRO A 109 -7.84 -15.05 17.94
N ALA A 110 -7.88 -14.87 19.26
CA ALA A 110 -6.73 -14.50 20.06
C ALA A 110 -5.54 -15.48 19.94
N ASN A 111 -5.82 -16.78 19.83
CA ASN A 111 -4.81 -17.84 19.65
C ASN A 111 -4.15 -17.84 18.26
N GLU A 112 -4.66 -17.06 17.33
CA GLU A 112 -4.17 -16.98 15.95
C GLU A 112 -3.40 -15.68 15.67
N GLN A 113 -3.57 -14.63 16.50
CA GLN A 113 -2.97 -13.31 16.26
C GLN A 113 -1.45 -13.37 16.11
N ASN A 114 -0.76 -14.15 16.93
CA ASN A 114 0.70 -14.35 16.86
C ASN A 114 1.19 -15.04 15.57
N LYS A 115 0.27 -15.54 14.74
CA LYS A 115 0.59 -16.22 13.47
C LYS A 115 0.39 -15.34 12.25
N LEU A 116 -0.26 -14.17 12.40
CA LEU A 116 -0.68 -13.30 11.29
C LEU A 116 0.46 -12.81 10.40
N LEU A 117 1.61 -12.54 11.00
CA LEU A 117 2.81 -12.11 10.27
C LEU A 117 3.64 -13.28 9.73
N LYS A 118 3.20 -14.53 9.96
CA LYS A 118 3.82 -15.73 9.37
C LYS A 118 3.31 -15.94 7.94
N MET A 119 4.15 -16.55 7.13
CA MET A 119 3.83 -16.82 5.73
C MET A 119 2.64 -17.78 5.58
N HIS A 120 1.75 -17.51 4.60
CA HIS A 120 0.58 -18.33 4.26
C HIS A 120 -0.41 -18.57 5.42
N PHE A 121 -0.44 -17.68 6.41
CA PHE A 121 -1.41 -17.79 7.48
C PHE A 121 -2.76 -17.14 7.10
N ARG A 122 -3.84 -17.85 7.38
CA ARG A 122 -5.22 -17.36 7.29
C ARG A 122 -5.97 -17.77 8.54
N GLY A 123 -6.71 -16.83 9.12
CA GLY A 123 -7.55 -17.13 10.29
C GLY A 123 -8.60 -18.18 9.99
N THR A 124 -8.86 -19.06 10.94
CA THR A 124 -9.86 -20.14 10.80
C THR A 124 -11.26 -19.59 10.58
N ASN A 125 -11.61 -18.46 11.23
CA ASN A 125 -12.89 -17.76 11.03
C ASN A 125 -13.05 -17.24 9.58
N ALA A 126 -11.98 -16.73 8.96
CA ALA A 126 -11.98 -16.30 7.57
C ALA A 126 -12.13 -17.47 6.58
N ILE A 127 -11.54 -18.64 6.88
CA ILE A 127 -11.71 -19.85 6.10
C ILE A 127 -13.16 -20.35 6.21
N ASN A 128 -13.71 -20.39 7.41
CA ASN A 128 -15.08 -20.82 7.67
C ASN A 128 -16.11 -19.89 7.00
N ALA A 129 -15.84 -18.58 6.96
CA ALA A 129 -16.66 -17.61 6.25
C ALA A 129 -16.44 -17.62 4.72
N LYS A 130 -15.61 -18.56 4.18
CA LYS A 130 -15.29 -18.68 2.75
C LYS A 130 -14.71 -17.41 2.11
N ILE A 131 -14.07 -16.54 2.90
CA ILE A 131 -13.46 -15.30 2.41
C ILE A 131 -12.16 -15.68 1.68
N THR A 132 -12.07 -15.39 0.37
CA THR A 132 -10.92 -15.75 -0.48
C THR A 132 -9.67 -14.97 -0.09
N GLY A 133 -8.49 -15.61 -0.11
CA GLY A 133 -7.20 -14.91 0.11
C GLY A 133 -6.01 -15.86 0.17
N SER A 134 -4.82 -15.35 -0.15
CA SER A 134 -3.58 -16.13 -0.20
C SER A 134 -2.85 -16.26 1.15
N GLY A 135 -3.18 -15.41 2.14
CA GLY A 135 -2.47 -15.35 3.42
C GLY A 135 -1.05 -14.74 3.34
N ILE A 136 -0.70 -14.08 2.23
CA ILE A 136 0.64 -13.52 1.99
C ILE A 136 0.67 -12.01 2.27
N GLY A 137 -0.47 -11.32 2.12
CA GLY A 137 -0.53 -9.85 2.10
C GLY A 137 0.02 -9.20 3.37
N LEU A 138 -0.35 -9.69 4.56
CA LEU A 138 0.08 -9.08 5.82
C LEU A 138 1.56 -9.33 6.12
N LYS A 139 2.10 -10.48 5.71
CA LYS A 139 3.54 -10.76 5.77
C LYS A 139 4.34 -9.83 4.86
N LEU A 140 3.81 -9.54 3.67
CA LEU A 140 4.40 -8.56 2.77
C LEU A 140 4.40 -7.17 3.39
N VAL A 141 3.27 -6.74 3.98
CA VAL A 141 3.17 -5.47 4.71
C VAL A 141 4.24 -5.38 5.79
N ASP A 142 4.37 -6.39 6.64
CA ASP A 142 5.38 -6.44 7.69
C ASP A 142 6.80 -6.23 7.15
N LYS A 143 7.17 -6.96 6.08
CA LYS A 143 8.47 -6.79 5.42
C LYS A 143 8.67 -5.36 4.89
N LEU A 144 7.68 -4.81 4.20
CA LEU A 144 7.78 -3.48 3.58
C LEU A 144 7.83 -2.36 4.63
N VAL A 145 7.08 -2.50 5.72
CA VAL A 145 7.14 -1.60 6.87
C VAL A 145 8.53 -1.59 7.50
N HIS A 146 9.12 -2.76 7.71
CA HIS A 146 10.48 -2.87 8.25
C HIS A 146 11.55 -2.29 7.30
N LEU A 147 11.40 -2.45 5.98
CA LEU A 147 12.28 -1.82 5.01
C LEU A 147 12.27 -0.29 5.11
N HIS A 148 11.13 0.31 5.49
CA HIS A 148 10.99 1.74 5.75
C HIS A 148 11.34 2.13 7.20
N SER A 149 12.01 1.25 7.96
CA SER A 149 12.33 1.45 9.38
C SER A 149 11.10 1.68 10.26
N GLY A 150 9.92 1.25 9.79
CA GLY A 150 8.66 1.37 10.51
C GLY A 150 8.40 0.21 11.47
N LYS A 151 7.29 0.32 12.20
CA LYS A 151 6.77 -0.71 13.09
C LYS A 151 5.31 -0.94 12.81
N ILE A 152 4.86 -2.19 12.90
CA ILE A 152 3.47 -2.59 12.73
C ILE A 152 2.94 -3.18 14.05
N ASN A 153 1.73 -2.81 14.44
CA ASN A 153 0.98 -3.39 15.54
C ASN A 153 -0.40 -3.83 15.05
N ILE A 154 -0.91 -4.94 15.57
CA ILE A 154 -2.21 -5.50 15.21
C ILE A 154 -2.97 -5.78 16.49
N GLU A 155 -4.14 -5.16 16.63
CA GLU A 155 -5.09 -5.38 17.71
C GLU A 155 -6.39 -5.88 17.09
N SER A 156 -6.86 -7.02 17.54
CA SER A 156 -8.08 -7.62 16.99
C SER A 156 -8.85 -8.37 18.07
N VAL A 157 -10.17 -8.27 17.97
CA VAL A 157 -11.09 -9.05 18.80
C VAL A 157 -12.08 -9.74 17.85
N GLU A 158 -12.18 -11.05 18.00
CA GLU A 158 -13.09 -11.85 17.18
C GLU A 158 -14.53 -11.30 17.26
N GLN A 159 -15.19 -11.17 16.10
CA GLN A 159 -16.51 -10.57 15.90
C GLN A 159 -16.63 -9.08 16.26
N GLN A 160 -15.53 -8.38 16.53
CA GLN A 160 -15.56 -6.94 16.83
C GLN A 160 -14.71 -6.11 15.85
N GLY A 161 -13.79 -6.77 15.12
CA GLY A 161 -12.96 -6.14 14.10
C GLY A 161 -11.47 -6.14 14.42
N THR A 162 -10.74 -5.42 13.57
CA THR A 162 -9.29 -5.34 13.61
C THR A 162 -8.82 -3.89 13.50
N THR A 163 -7.78 -3.55 14.24
CA THR A 163 -7.04 -2.29 14.10
C THR A 163 -5.60 -2.61 13.78
N ILE A 164 -5.11 -2.15 12.63
CA ILE A 164 -3.70 -2.25 12.25
C ILE A 164 -3.11 -0.85 12.30
N THR A 165 -2.08 -0.70 13.10
CA THR A 165 -1.34 0.54 13.27
C THR A 165 0.07 0.37 12.71
N VAL A 166 0.49 1.28 11.84
CA VAL A 166 1.84 1.34 11.31
C VAL A 166 2.45 2.69 11.66
N VAL A 167 3.67 2.68 12.20
CA VAL A 167 4.40 3.88 12.57
C VAL A 167 5.68 3.95 11.76
N PHE A 168 5.90 5.10 11.10
CA PHE A 168 7.09 5.37 10.31
C PHE A 168 7.85 6.58 10.88
N PRO A 169 9.19 6.58 10.87
CA PRO A 169 9.97 7.76 11.23
C PRO A 169 9.80 8.85 10.17
N LYS A 170 9.83 10.12 10.61
CA LYS A 170 9.87 11.29 9.72
C LYS A 170 11.26 11.52 9.15
N GLY A 171 11.32 12.26 8.02
CA GLY A 171 12.56 12.60 7.33
C GLY A 171 13.20 11.43 6.61
N ASN A 172 14.45 11.61 6.17
CA ASN A 172 15.14 10.64 5.32
C ASN A 172 16.45 10.11 5.91
N LYS A 173 16.85 10.54 7.11
CA LYS A 173 18.16 10.21 7.73
C LYS A 173 18.34 8.73 8.04
N HIS A 174 17.23 7.99 8.18
CA HIS A 174 17.25 6.55 8.45
C HIS A 174 17.41 5.70 7.18
N PHE A 175 17.30 6.30 5.98
CA PHE A 175 17.57 5.63 4.72
C PHE A 175 19.04 5.76 4.32
N ARG A 176 19.55 4.77 3.57
CA ARG A 176 20.87 4.88 2.96
C ARG A 176 20.85 5.93 1.84
N HIS A 177 21.93 6.68 1.68
CA HIS A 177 22.02 7.72 0.64
C HIS A 177 21.78 7.15 -0.78
N SER A 178 22.21 5.92 -1.04
CA SER A 178 21.95 5.21 -2.30
C SER A 178 20.47 4.91 -2.59
N ASN A 179 19.62 4.98 -1.59
CA ASN A 179 18.17 4.78 -1.76
C ASN A 179 17.41 6.05 -2.13
N LEU A 180 18.03 7.23 -1.98
CA LEU A 180 17.38 8.51 -2.27
C LEU A 180 17.39 8.76 -3.78
N ILE A 181 16.25 9.02 -4.36
CA ILE A 181 16.12 9.42 -5.77
C ILE A 181 16.50 10.91 -5.87
N ASP A 182 17.46 11.20 -6.74
CA ASP A 182 17.81 12.56 -7.08
C ASP A 182 16.78 13.11 -8.09
N PRO A 183 15.99 14.13 -7.72
CA PRO A 183 14.95 14.66 -8.60
C PRO A 183 15.51 15.23 -9.93
N GLU A 184 16.79 15.65 -9.96
CA GLU A 184 17.42 16.16 -11.18
C GLU A 184 17.73 15.06 -12.21
N LYS A 185 17.83 13.79 -11.78
CA LYS A 185 18.09 12.65 -12.67
C LYS A 185 16.83 12.06 -13.29
N THR A 186 15.69 12.23 -12.66
CA THR A 186 14.42 11.65 -13.12
C THR A 186 13.82 12.43 -14.31
N GLY A 187 14.03 13.76 -14.37
CA GLY A 187 13.56 14.61 -15.47
C GLY A 187 14.28 14.41 -16.82
N ARG A 188 15.39 13.65 -16.87
CA ARG A 188 16.13 13.38 -18.11
C ARG A 188 15.78 12.06 -18.80
N GLN A 189 15.06 11.16 -18.15
CA GLN A 189 14.68 9.86 -18.75
C GLN A 189 13.29 9.86 -19.41
N GLU A 190 12.41 10.79 -19.06
CA GLU A 190 11.10 10.89 -19.73
C GLU A 190 11.11 11.70 -21.04
N ALA A 191 12.21 12.40 -21.35
CA ALA A 191 12.33 13.26 -22.56
C ALA A 191 12.93 12.54 -23.78
N VAL A 192 13.21 11.23 -23.73
CA VAL A 192 13.89 10.49 -24.82
C VAL A 192 12.99 9.44 -25.51
N LEU A 193 11.74 9.30 -25.13
CA LEU A 193 10.83 8.32 -25.74
C LEU A 193 9.60 9.00 -26.35
N ASP A 194 9.79 9.89 -27.35
CA ASP A 194 8.80 10.15 -28.39
C ASP A 194 9.39 11.09 -29.46
N ALA A 195 10.19 10.52 -30.34
CA ALA A 195 10.41 11.09 -31.67
C ALA A 195 9.93 10.05 -32.69
N PRO A 196 8.89 10.34 -33.49
CA PRO A 196 8.48 9.43 -34.53
C PRO A 196 9.57 9.39 -35.60
N VAL A 197 10.13 8.21 -35.86
CA VAL A 197 10.96 7.93 -37.01
C VAL A 197 10.07 8.00 -38.23
N ILE A 198 10.12 9.12 -38.97
CA ILE A 198 9.54 9.23 -40.28
C ILE A 198 10.47 8.46 -41.21
N SER A 199 10.05 7.27 -41.66
CA SER A 199 10.73 6.54 -42.72
C SER A 199 10.44 7.22 -44.05
N GLU A 200 11.44 7.87 -44.64
CA GLU A 200 11.52 8.18 -46.06
C GLU A 200 11.61 6.86 -46.83
N ALA A 201 10.51 6.44 -47.42
CA ALA A 201 10.48 5.43 -48.45
C ALA A 201 9.21 5.55 -49.30
N ALA A 202 9.14 6.57 -50.14
CA ALA A 202 8.23 6.58 -51.29
C ALA A 202 8.65 7.66 -52.31
N GLU A 203 9.76 7.44 -52.99
CA GLU A 203 10.01 8.12 -54.27
C GLU A 203 10.95 7.26 -55.09
N LYS A 204 10.38 6.36 -55.91
CA LYS A 204 10.93 5.82 -57.17
C LYS A 204 9.99 4.75 -57.71
N ALA A 205 8.97 5.19 -58.42
CA ALA A 205 8.32 4.39 -59.45
C ALA A 205 7.50 5.34 -60.35
N ASN A 206 8.17 5.97 -61.28
CA ASN A 206 7.63 6.38 -62.59
C ASN A 206 8.79 6.89 -63.44
N ASP A 207 9.31 5.99 -64.25
CA ASP A 207 9.69 6.15 -65.66
C ASP A 207 9.83 4.77 -66.24
#